data_35f3fe5e9bf1c39f6faf7edf95ed9ccf
#
_entry.id   35f3fe5e9bf1c39f6faf7edf95ed9ccf
#
_cell.length_a   1.000
_cell.length_b   1.000
_cell.length_c   1.000
_cell.angle_alpha   90.00
_cell.angle_beta   90.00
_cell.angle_gamma   90.00
#
_symmetry.space_group_name_H-M   'P 1'
#
loop_
_entity.id
_entity.type
_entity.pdbx_description
1 polymer ?
#
loop_
_entity_poly.entity_id
_entity_poly.type
_entity_poly.pdbx_seq_one_letter_code
_entity_poly.pdbx_strand_id
1 'polypeptide(L)'
;MAIPTLTPYRLPSEWSVNKVQWSLEPNRAVLLIHDMQAYFCDFWGQDSAFIDQLVSRLAQVRQRCKALGIPVVYTAQPGEQADADRALLNDMWGPGITQYPERQTVVSGLAPAEGDTVLVKWRYSAFQRSPLEHMMNELGRDQLIIGGIYGHIGCLMTACDAFMRDIQPFVLADGIADFGAAEHEMALNYVATRCGKVVTCREVLELGSVNRALPSREGLEARLLSMLDEMDEPFDPDENLLDYGLDSIQIMTLLSEWREQGLELSFTD
;
A
#
# COMPACT_ATOMS: atom_id res chain seq x y z
N MET A 1 -18.14 21.91 -15.80
CA MET A 1 -17.94 20.67 -16.57
C MET A 1 -18.17 19.49 -15.65
N ALA A 2 -18.79 18.39 -16.10
CA ALA A 2 -18.85 17.16 -15.31
C ALA A 2 -17.64 16.26 -15.64
N ILE A 3 -17.41 15.25 -14.81
CA ILE A 3 -16.45 14.18 -15.12
C ILE A 3 -16.90 13.52 -16.45
N PRO A 4 -16.02 13.31 -17.44
CA PRO A 4 -16.39 12.66 -18.69
C PRO A 4 -16.72 11.18 -18.49
N THR A 5 -17.42 10.55 -19.43
CA THR A 5 -17.52 9.09 -19.49
C THR A 5 -16.12 8.52 -19.73
N LEU A 6 -15.73 7.54 -18.91
CA LEU A 6 -14.41 6.94 -18.93
C LEU A 6 -14.45 5.59 -19.65
N THR A 7 -13.33 5.22 -20.25
CA THR A 7 -13.15 3.91 -20.89
C THR A 7 -12.08 3.10 -20.16
N PRO A 8 -12.27 1.78 -20.04
CA PRO A 8 -11.22 0.90 -19.54
C PRO A 8 -9.93 1.03 -20.36
N TYR A 9 -8.80 0.97 -19.70
CA TYR A 9 -7.48 1.01 -20.31
C TYR A 9 -6.57 -0.07 -19.69
N ARG A 10 -5.47 -0.38 -20.35
CA ARG A 10 -4.46 -1.25 -19.78
C ARG A 10 -3.70 -0.50 -18.68
N LEU A 11 -3.68 -1.05 -17.48
CA LEU A 11 -2.91 -0.45 -16.39
C LEU A 11 -1.43 -0.37 -16.75
N PRO A 12 -0.73 0.71 -16.36
CA PRO A 12 0.70 0.81 -16.51
C PRO A 12 1.41 -0.37 -15.84
N SER A 13 2.35 -0.98 -16.55
CA SER A 13 3.23 -2.05 -16.02
C SER A 13 4.63 -1.54 -15.71
N GLU A 14 4.93 -0.31 -16.11
CA GLU A 14 6.24 0.34 -15.94
C GLU A 14 6.04 1.78 -15.51
N TRP A 15 6.93 2.29 -14.70
CA TRP A 15 7.00 3.68 -14.25
C TRP A 15 8.45 4.06 -13.94
N SER A 16 8.71 5.34 -13.70
CA SER A 16 10.03 5.82 -13.31
C SER A 16 10.54 5.13 -12.04
N VAL A 17 11.84 4.87 -11.99
CA VAL A 17 12.47 4.29 -10.80
C VAL A 17 12.21 5.18 -9.58
N ASN A 18 11.77 4.57 -8.50
CA ASN A 18 11.57 5.28 -7.23
C ASN A 18 12.88 5.92 -6.76
N LYS A 19 12.85 7.21 -6.48
CA LYS A 19 14.01 7.94 -5.94
C LYS A 19 14.35 7.53 -4.52
N VAL A 20 13.34 7.14 -3.74
CA VAL A 20 13.47 6.80 -2.33
C VAL A 20 13.54 5.30 -2.14
N GLN A 21 14.31 4.87 -1.14
CA GLN A 21 14.48 3.45 -0.78
C GLN A 21 13.68 3.09 0.49
N TRP A 22 12.54 3.78 0.71
CA TRP A 22 11.71 3.52 1.88
C TRP A 22 11.17 2.09 1.89
N SER A 23 11.18 1.47 3.04
CA SER A 23 10.49 0.21 3.28
C SER A 23 9.11 0.47 3.86
N LEU A 24 8.12 -0.27 3.41
CA LEU A 24 6.77 -0.19 3.99
C LEU A 24 6.71 -1.07 5.24
N GLU A 25 6.37 -0.46 6.37
CA GLU A 25 6.37 -1.09 7.68
C GLU A 25 4.94 -1.14 8.25
N PRO A 26 4.40 -2.33 8.56
CA PRO A 26 3.02 -2.47 9.04
C PRO A 26 2.68 -1.63 10.28
N ASN A 27 3.63 -1.48 11.21
CA ASN A 27 3.44 -0.70 12.44
C ASN A 27 3.44 0.82 12.23
N ARG A 28 3.92 1.30 11.08
CA ARG A 28 3.97 2.71 10.70
C ARG A 28 2.89 3.11 9.67
N ALA A 29 2.27 2.12 9.02
CA ALA A 29 1.41 2.34 7.87
C ALA A 29 -0.07 2.54 8.25
N VAL A 30 -0.77 3.35 7.44
CA VAL A 30 -2.23 3.45 7.36
C VAL A 30 -2.62 3.19 5.90
N LEU A 31 -3.67 2.41 5.66
CA LEU A 31 -4.24 2.24 4.32
C LEU A 31 -5.33 3.28 4.09
N LEU A 32 -5.20 4.07 3.04
CA LEU A 32 -6.24 4.98 2.55
C LEU A 32 -6.89 4.41 1.29
N ILE A 33 -8.19 4.15 1.35
CA ILE A 33 -9.05 3.84 0.21
C ILE A 33 -9.76 5.13 -0.21
N HIS A 34 -9.29 5.72 -1.32
CA HIS A 34 -9.63 7.06 -1.75
C HIS A 34 -10.84 7.06 -2.68
N ASP A 35 -11.93 7.70 -2.24
CA ASP A 35 -13.14 8.05 -3.01
C ASP A 35 -13.76 6.90 -3.83
N MET A 36 -13.71 5.65 -3.34
CA MET A 36 -14.28 4.47 -4.01
C MET A 36 -15.81 4.42 -3.84
N GLN A 37 -16.48 5.52 -4.18
CA GLN A 37 -17.94 5.66 -4.13
C GLN A 37 -18.60 5.32 -5.48
N ALA A 38 -19.80 4.77 -5.45
CA ALA A 38 -20.53 4.39 -6.66
C ALA A 38 -20.63 5.54 -7.68
N TYR A 39 -20.84 6.78 -7.22
CA TYR A 39 -20.86 7.96 -8.08
C TYR A 39 -19.62 8.08 -8.96
N PHE A 40 -18.42 7.90 -8.39
CA PHE A 40 -17.18 8.06 -9.14
C PHE A 40 -16.82 6.83 -9.96
N CYS A 41 -17.16 5.64 -9.48
CA CYS A 41 -16.91 4.38 -10.18
C CYS A 41 -17.81 4.24 -11.43
N ASP A 42 -19.03 4.73 -11.39
CA ASP A 42 -19.99 4.60 -12.48
C ASP A 42 -19.62 5.36 -13.77
N PHE A 43 -18.61 6.23 -13.73
CA PHE A 43 -18.10 6.88 -14.95
C PHE A 43 -17.44 5.92 -15.94
N TRP A 44 -17.03 4.70 -15.50
CA TRP A 44 -16.62 3.60 -16.38
C TRP A 44 -17.77 2.68 -16.81
N GLY A 45 -19.01 2.98 -16.41
CA GLY A 45 -20.20 2.14 -16.56
C GLY A 45 -20.52 1.35 -15.29
N GLN A 46 -21.81 1.05 -15.08
CA GLN A 46 -22.28 0.42 -13.84
C GLN A 46 -21.74 -1.01 -13.62
N ASP A 47 -21.46 -1.75 -14.70
CA ASP A 47 -20.97 -3.13 -14.65
C ASP A 47 -19.55 -3.22 -15.27
N SER A 48 -18.67 -2.31 -14.88
CA SER A 48 -17.34 -2.23 -15.44
C SER A 48 -16.40 -3.27 -14.85
N ALA A 49 -16.05 -4.29 -15.64
CA ALA A 49 -15.05 -5.28 -15.25
C ALA A 49 -13.68 -4.66 -14.87
N PHE A 50 -13.36 -3.47 -15.38
CA PHE A 50 -12.16 -2.71 -15.02
C PHE A 50 -12.23 -2.24 -13.56
N ILE A 51 -13.38 -1.69 -13.15
CA ILE A 51 -13.62 -1.27 -11.76
C ILE A 51 -13.74 -2.49 -10.83
N ASP A 52 -14.40 -3.57 -11.26
CA ASP A 52 -14.50 -4.80 -10.46
C ASP A 52 -13.11 -5.39 -10.14
N GLN A 53 -12.17 -5.33 -11.09
CA GLN A 53 -10.80 -5.75 -10.86
C GLN A 53 -10.07 -4.83 -9.86
N LEU A 54 -10.26 -3.51 -9.95
CA LEU A 54 -9.70 -2.56 -8.98
C LEU A 54 -10.26 -2.82 -7.57
N VAL A 55 -11.57 -2.97 -7.47
CA VAL A 55 -12.27 -3.29 -6.21
C VAL A 55 -11.73 -4.59 -5.61
N SER A 56 -11.57 -5.63 -6.44
CA SER A 56 -11.04 -6.92 -5.99
C SER A 56 -9.61 -6.80 -5.44
N ARG A 57 -8.70 -6.08 -6.12
CA ARG A 57 -7.33 -5.86 -5.66
C ARG A 57 -7.31 -5.09 -4.34
N LEU A 58 -8.04 -3.98 -4.25
CA LEU A 58 -8.13 -3.18 -3.04
C LEU A 58 -8.76 -3.95 -1.87
N ALA A 59 -9.73 -4.82 -2.12
CA ALA A 59 -10.30 -5.68 -1.11
C ALA A 59 -9.28 -6.66 -0.53
N GLN A 60 -8.43 -7.25 -1.37
CA GLN A 60 -7.33 -8.13 -0.93
C GLN A 60 -6.30 -7.33 -0.11
N VAL A 61 -5.87 -6.16 -0.60
CA VAL A 61 -4.96 -5.25 0.13
C VAL A 61 -5.55 -4.88 1.48
N ARG A 62 -6.83 -4.48 1.53
CA ARG A 62 -7.54 -4.17 2.78
C ARG A 62 -7.53 -5.34 3.76
N GLN A 63 -7.85 -6.54 3.28
CA GLN A 63 -7.84 -7.74 4.10
C GLN A 63 -6.44 -8.01 4.68
N ARG A 64 -5.41 -7.87 3.85
CA ARG A 64 -4.02 -8.02 4.30
C ARG A 64 -3.63 -6.97 5.32
N CYS A 65 -3.94 -5.71 5.06
CA CYS A 65 -3.68 -4.63 6.00
C CYS A 65 -4.32 -4.88 7.36
N LYS A 66 -5.59 -5.29 7.39
CA LYS A 66 -6.29 -5.65 8.64
C LYS A 66 -5.60 -6.80 9.38
N ALA A 67 -5.18 -7.85 8.66
CA ALA A 67 -4.46 -8.98 9.25
C ALA A 67 -3.11 -8.58 9.86
N LEU A 68 -2.50 -7.49 9.38
CA LEU A 68 -1.24 -6.92 9.89
C LEU A 68 -1.46 -5.81 10.93
N GLY A 69 -2.68 -5.53 11.35
CA GLY A 69 -3.00 -4.45 12.28
C GLY A 69 -2.78 -3.04 11.68
N ILE A 70 -2.81 -2.92 10.34
CA ILE A 70 -2.77 -1.63 9.65
C ILE A 70 -4.17 -1.05 9.63
N PRO A 71 -4.41 0.14 10.22
CA PRO A 71 -5.70 0.81 10.19
C PRO A 71 -6.15 1.13 8.76
N VAL A 72 -7.45 0.98 8.50
CA VAL A 72 -8.06 1.26 7.20
C VAL A 72 -8.91 2.52 7.29
N VAL A 73 -8.64 3.45 6.41
CA VAL A 73 -9.30 4.76 6.32
C VAL A 73 -9.87 4.91 4.92
N TYR A 74 -11.06 5.44 4.85
CA TYR A 74 -11.73 5.79 3.60
C TYR A 74 -11.90 7.30 3.51
N THR A 75 -11.87 7.83 2.31
CA THR A 75 -12.46 9.13 2.03
C THR A 75 -13.74 8.98 1.24
N ALA A 76 -14.73 9.79 1.57
CA ALA A 76 -16.00 9.84 0.85
C ALA A 76 -16.53 11.26 0.82
N GLN A 77 -16.94 11.74 -0.35
CA GLN A 77 -17.67 13.00 -0.47
C GLN A 77 -19.10 12.79 0.02
N PRO A 78 -19.66 13.69 0.84
CA PRO A 78 -21.06 13.61 1.24
C PRO A 78 -21.98 13.91 0.05
N GLY A 79 -23.11 13.20 -0.01
CA GLY A 79 -24.14 13.43 -1.03
C GLY A 79 -24.82 14.79 -0.92
N GLU A 80 -24.74 15.41 0.27
CA GLU A 80 -25.24 16.75 0.53
C GLU A 80 -24.07 17.67 0.87
N GLN A 81 -23.83 18.68 0.06
CA GLN A 81 -22.80 19.70 0.28
C GLN A 81 -23.39 21.08 -0.04
N ALA A 82 -23.20 22.03 0.87
CA ALA A 82 -23.51 23.41 0.56
C ALA A 82 -22.57 23.95 -0.53
N ASP A 83 -23.06 24.85 -1.38
CA ASP A 83 -22.27 25.47 -2.45
C ASP A 83 -21.00 26.14 -1.90
N ALA A 84 -21.10 26.77 -0.72
CA ALA A 84 -19.94 27.38 -0.04
C ALA A 84 -18.88 26.36 0.40
N ASP A 85 -19.29 25.16 0.79
CA ASP A 85 -18.37 24.08 1.16
C ASP A 85 -17.70 23.47 -0.06
N ARG A 86 -18.44 23.31 -1.13
CA ARG A 86 -17.96 22.80 -2.40
C ARG A 86 -17.08 23.84 -3.13
N ALA A 87 -17.39 25.13 -3.01
CA ALA A 87 -16.59 26.26 -3.50
C ALA A 87 -16.09 26.06 -4.96
N LEU A 88 -14.78 26.22 -5.23
CA LEU A 88 -14.20 26.10 -6.58
C LEU A 88 -14.43 24.76 -7.27
N LEU A 89 -14.81 23.70 -6.55
CA LEU A 89 -15.21 22.43 -7.17
C LEU A 89 -16.50 22.59 -8.00
N ASN A 90 -17.35 23.58 -7.67
CA ASN A 90 -18.52 23.89 -8.47
C ASN A 90 -18.13 24.42 -9.86
N ASP A 91 -17.10 25.28 -9.92
CA ASP A 91 -16.62 25.86 -11.18
C ASP A 91 -15.95 24.80 -12.07
N MET A 92 -15.21 23.90 -11.43
CA MET A 92 -14.42 22.87 -12.14
C MET A 92 -15.29 21.67 -12.55
N TRP A 93 -16.11 21.16 -11.65
CA TRP A 93 -16.83 19.87 -11.80
C TRP A 93 -18.35 19.97 -11.71
N GLY A 94 -18.88 21.19 -11.53
CA GLY A 94 -20.31 21.39 -11.29
C GLY A 94 -20.77 20.80 -9.94
N PRO A 95 -22.05 20.53 -9.76
CA PRO A 95 -22.61 20.06 -8.50
C PRO A 95 -22.10 18.66 -8.09
N GLY A 96 -21.57 17.88 -9.02
CA GLY A 96 -20.95 16.59 -8.73
C GLY A 96 -21.93 15.60 -8.07
N ILE A 97 -21.46 14.92 -7.03
CA ILE A 97 -22.22 13.89 -6.31
C ILE A 97 -23.52 14.43 -5.68
N THR A 98 -23.63 15.74 -5.44
CA THR A 98 -24.86 16.33 -4.85
C THR A 98 -26.09 16.21 -5.75
N GLN A 99 -25.92 15.98 -7.05
CA GLN A 99 -27.01 15.65 -7.96
C GLN A 99 -27.47 14.17 -7.88
N TYR A 100 -26.64 13.31 -7.24
CA TYR A 100 -26.86 11.87 -7.18
C TYR A 100 -26.55 11.35 -5.76
N PRO A 101 -27.24 11.89 -4.73
CA PRO A 101 -26.94 11.57 -3.33
C PRO A 101 -27.10 10.08 -3.01
N GLU A 102 -27.93 9.36 -3.75
CA GLU A 102 -28.12 7.90 -3.65
C GLU A 102 -26.85 7.10 -4.03
N ARG A 103 -25.92 7.73 -4.77
CA ARG A 103 -24.65 7.11 -5.20
C ARG A 103 -23.47 7.46 -4.31
N GLN A 104 -23.72 8.03 -3.13
CA GLN A 104 -22.64 8.41 -2.21
C GLN A 104 -21.95 7.24 -1.51
N THR A 105 -22.56 6.06 -1.51
CA THR A 105 -22.03 4.89 -0.82
C THR A 105 -20.74 4.38 -1.46
N VAL A 106 -19.83 3.90 -0.63
CA VAL A 106 -18.67 3.14 -1.10
C VAL A 106 -19.15 1.86 -1.79
N VAL A 107 -18.54 1.49 -2.90
CA VAL A 107 -18.93 0.29 -3.67
C VAL A 107 -18.90 -0.96 -2.78
N SER A 108 -19.85 -1.89 -3.02
CA SER A 108 -20.15 -2.99 -2.10
C SER A 108 -18.93 -3.86 -1.75
N GLY A 109 -18.05 -4.14 -2.71
CA GLY A 109 -16.84 -4.94 -2.49
C GLY A 109 -15.82 -4.30 -1.56
N LEU A 110 -15.92 -2.98 -1.34
CA LEU A 110 -15.07 -2.20 -0.45
C LEU A 110 -15.86 -1.55 0.69
N ALA A 111 -17.11 -1.92 0.92
CA ALA A 111 -17.90 -1.32 1.99
C ALA A 111 -17.10 -1.30 3.31
N PRO A 112 -17.04 -0.14 4.00
CA PRO A 112 -16.35 -0.05 5.28
C PRO A 112 -16.94 -1.05 6.27
N ALA A 113 -16.07 -1.71 7.04
CA ALA A 113 -16.44 -2.64 8.09
C ALA A 113 -16.28 -1.99 9.46
N GLU A 114 -16.73 -2.69 10.51
CA GLU A 114 -16.51 -2.25 11.89
C GLU A 114 -15.01 -2.01 12.15
N GLY A 115 -14.70 -0.89 12.78
CA GLY A 115 -13.33 -0.44 13.04
C GLY A 115 -12.68 0.35 11.90
N ASP A 116 -13.28 0.43 10.71
CA ASP A 116 -12.79 1.30 9.64
C ASP A 116 -13.23 2.75 9.86
N THR A 117 -12.37 3.69 9.51
CA THR A 117 -12.68 5.12 9.60
C THR A 117 -13.10 5.67 8.24
N VAL A 118 -14.22 6.38 8.18
CA VAL A 118 -14.64 7.09 6.96
C VAL A 118 -14.53 8.59 7.19
N LEU A 119 -13.64 9.24 6.45
CA LEU A 119 -13.40 10.67 6.51
C LEU A 119 -14.21 11.42 5.45
N VAL A 120 -14.80 12.54 5.84
CA VAL A 120 -15.49 13.41 4.90
C VAL A 120 -14.47 14.09 3.99
N LYS A 121 -14.68 13.94 2.68
CA LYS A 121 -13.80 14.48 1.64
C LYS A 121 -14.31 15.83 1.13
N TRP A 122 -13.44 16.84 1.23
CA TRP A 122 -13.81 18.21 0.83
C TRP A 122 -13.00 18.75 -0.35
N ARG A 123 -11.79 18.25 -0.55
CA ARG A 123 -10.84 18.73 -1.58
C ARG A 123 -10.13 17.52 -2.20
N TYR A 124 -9.24 17.75 -3.14
CA TYR A 124 -8.48 16.65 -3.79
C TYR A 124 -7.66 15.86 -2.81
N SER A 125 -6.86 16.54 -1.96
CA SER A 125 -6.12 15.85 -0.92
C SER A 125 -7.03 15.39 0.23
N ALA A 126 -6.81 14.17 0.70
CA ALA A 126 -7.49 13.60 1.85
C ALA A 126 -7.15 14.33 3.18
N PHE A 127 -6.08 15.10 3.23
CA PHE A 127 -5.69 15.89 4.39
C PHE A 127 -6.48 17.21 4.52
N GLN A 128 -7.02 17.71 3.41
CA GLN A 128 -7.64 19.04 3.41
C GLN A 128 -9.00 19.05 4.10
N ARG A 129 -9.12 19.85 5.18
CA ARG A 129 -10.33 19.98 6.01
C ARG A 129 -10.77 18.63 6.61
N SER A 130 -9.82 17.77 6.96
CA SER A 130 -10.02 16.41 7.44
C SER A 130 -9.10 16.15 8.66
N PRO A 131 -9.48 15.28 9.59
CA PRO A 131 -8.66 14.91 10.73
C PRO A 131 -7.57 13.87 10.43
N LEU A 132 -7.28 13.54 9.16
CA LEU A 132 -6.37 12.43 8.78
C LEU A 132 -4.98 12.56 9.42
N GLU A 133 -4.36 13.73 9.35
CA GLU A 133 -3.04 13.98 9.95
C GLU A 133 -3.05 13.78 11.48
N HIS A 134 -4.04 14.36 12.13
CA HIS A 134 -4.20 14.22 13.58
C HIS A 134 -4.37 12.76 13.99
N MET A 135 -5.22 12.02 13.28
CA MET A 135 -5.44 10.59 13.51
C MET A 135 -4.16 9.77 13.31
N MET A 136 -3.39 10.05 12.25
CA MET A 136 -2.12 9.35 12.02
C MET A 136 -1.11 9.64 13.14
N ASN A 137 -1.03 10.89 13.58
CA ASN A 137 -0.17 11.29 14.70
C ASN A 137 -0.57 10.62 16.03
N GLU A 138 -1.87 10.55 16.35
CA GLU A 138 -2.36 9.85 17.54
C GLU A 138 -2.05 8.36 17.52
N LEU A 139 -2.05 7.76 16.34
CA LEU A 139 -1.68 6.34 16.15
C LEU A 139 -0.16 6.12 16.09
N GLY A 140 0.64 7.20 16.10
CA GLY A 140 2.10 7.12 15.94
C GLY A 140 2.51 6.56 14.56
N ARG A 141 1.75 6.88 13.50
CA ARG A 141 1.95 6.35 12.14
C ARG A 141 2.33 7.47 11.17
N ASP A 142 3.32 7.22 10.34
CA ASP A 142 3.91 8.18 9.40
C ASP A 142 4.09 7.63 7.98
N GLN A 143 3.43 6.50 7.66
CA GLN A 143 3.38 5.92 6.32
C GLN A 143 1.92 5.82 5.85
N LEU A 144 1.64 6.22 4.60
CA LEU A 144 0.30 6.21 4.02
C LEU A 144 0.28 5.42 2.72
N ILE A 145 -0.39 4.25 2.72
CA ILE A 145 -0.67 3.47 1.52
C ILE A 145 -1.90 4.07 0.86
N ILE A 146 -1.82 4.42 -0.41
CA ILE A 146 -2.89 5.11 -1.14
C ILE A 146 -3.36 4.24 -2.31
N GLY A 147 -4.64 3.89 -2.30
CA GLY A 147 -5.34 3.26 -3.41
C GLY A 147 -6.71 3.88 -3.65
N GLY A 148 -7.30 3.69 -4.83
CA GLY A 148 -8.60 4.24 -5.20
C GLY A 148 -8.59 5.16 -6.41
N ILE A 149 -9.44 6.16 -6.46
CA ILE A 149 -9.67 7.04 -7.62
C ILE A 149 -9.74 8.52 -7.22
N TYR A 150 -9.43 9.50 -8.12
CA TYR A 150 -8.73 9.27 -9.40
C TYR A 150 -7.23 9.49 -9.18
N GLY A 151 -6.41 8.71 -9.89
CA GLY A 151 -4.96 8.67 -9.70
C GLY A 151 -4.30 10.05 -9.73
N HIS A 152 -4.48 10.81 -10.83
CA HIS A 152 -3.84 12.12 -11.04
C HIS A 152 -4.48 13.26 -10.23
N ILE A 153 -5.69 13.06 -9.68
CA ILE A 153 -6.39 14.11 -8.93
C ILE A 153 -6.22 13.86 -7.42
N GLY A 154 -7.06 12.98 -6.85
CA GLY A 154 -7.12 12.81 -5.42
C GLY A 154 -5.96 12.03 -4.85
N CYS A 155 -5.56 10.92 -5.48
CA CYS A 155 -4.46 10.09 -5.00
C CYS A 155 -3.12 10.83 -5.07
N LEU A 156 -2.80 11.46 -6.21
CA LEU A 156 -1.57 12.25 -6.40
C LEU A 156 -1.51 13.44 -5.43
N MET A 157 -2.60 14.22 -5.35
CA MET A 157 -2.61 15.39 -4.44
C MET A 157 -2.52 14.98 -2.98
N THR A 158 -3.09 13.84 -2.61
CA THR A 158 -2.92 13.28 -1.25
C THR A 158 -1.48 12.83 -1.02
N ALA A 159 -0.83 12.20 -1.98
CA ALA A 159 0.58 11.82 -1.87
C ALA A 159 1.51 13.04 -1.74
N CYS A 160 1.28 14.09 -2.54
CA CYS A 160 2.03 15.35 -2.42
C CYS A 160 1.83 16.02 -1.06
N ASP A 161 0.61 16.06 -0.57
CA ASP A 161 0.28 16.69 0.72
C ASP A 161 0.84 15.86 1.90
N ALA A 162 0.82 14.52 1.81
CA ALA A 162 1.47 13.63 2.77
C ALA A 162 2.99 13.92 2.87
N PHE A 163 3.66 13.97 1.71
CA PHE A 163 5.09 14.28 1.65
C PHE A 163 5.44 15.62 2.29
N MET A 164 4.62 16.66 2.07
CA MET A 164 4.81 17.98 2.66
C MET A 164 4.53 18.04 4.18
N ARG A 165 4.00 16.95 4.76
CA ARG A 165 3.73 16.75 6.19
C ARG A 165 4.69 15.75 6.82
N ASP A 166 5.77 15.39 6.15
CA ASP A 166 6.73 14.37 6.56
C ASP A 166 6.11 12.96 6.76
N ILE A 167 4.98 12.69 6.08
CA ILE A 167 4.35 11.37 6.00
C ILE A 167 4.81 10.72 4.69
N GLN A 168 5.33 9.50 4.76
CA GLN A 168 5.84 8.76 3.59
C GLN A 168 4.67 8.14 2.79
N PRO A 169 4.32 8.64 1.58
CA PRO A 169 3.25 8.04 0.79
C PRO A 169 3.77 6.89 -0.07
N PHE A 170 2.97 5.82 -0.10
CA PHE A 170 3.13 4.64 -0.95
C PHE A 170 1.89 4.51 -1.84
N VAL A 171 2.02 4.78 -3.13
CA VAL A 171 0.90 4.73 -4.07
C VAL A 171 0.88 3.37 -4.77
N LEU A 172 -0.30 2.72 -4.75
CA LEU A 172 -0.51 1.40 -5.35
C LEU A 172 -0.65 1.53 -6.87
N ALA A 173 0.37 1.12 -7.63
CA ALA A 173 0.37 1.24 -9.09
C ALA A 173 -0.83 0.57 -9.77
N ASP A 174 -1.22 -0.60 -9.31
CA ASP A 174 -2.34 -1.39 -9.81
C ASP A 174 -3.57 -1.34 -8.88
N GLY A 175 -3.49 -0.52 -7.83
CA GLY A 175 -4.54 -0.23 -6.87
C GLY A 175 -5.13 1.17 -7.00
N ILE A 176 -4.75 1.95 -8.02
CA ILE A 176 -5.42 3.20 -8.42
C ILE A 176 -6.01 3.05 -9.82
N ALA A 177 -6.98 3.90 -10.16
CA ALA A 177 -7.46 4.08 -11.53
C ALA A 177 -7.64 5.56 -11.85
N ASP A 178 -7.65 5.86 -13.15
CA ASP A 178 -7.64 7.23 -13.62
C ASP A 178 -8.49 7.42 -14.89
N PHE A 179 -8.55 8.64 -15.41
CA PHE A 179 -9.30 8.97 -16.63
C PHE A 179 -8.79 8.19 -17.84
N GLY A 180 -7.50 7.88 -17.88
CA GLY A 180 -6.85 7.10 -18.91
C GLY A 180 -5.43 6.69 -18.51
N ALA A 181 -4.76 5.96 -19.40
CA ALA A 181 -3.39 5.49 -19.16
C ALA A 181 -2.40 6.64 -18.98
N ALA A 182 -2.57 7.71 -19.74
CA ALA A 182 -1.64 8.87 -19.72
C ALA A 182 -1.67 9.59 -18.34
N GLU A 183 -2.86 9.85 -17.80
CA GLU A 183 -3.04 10.45 -16.48
C GLU A 183 -2.52 9.52 -15.37
N HIS A 184 -2.78 8.23 -15.50
CA HIS A 184 -2.30 7.22 -14.56
C HIS A 184 -0.76 7.16 -14.57
N GLU A 185 -0.13 7.03 -15.72
CA GLU A 185 1.34 7.04 -15.86
C GLU A 185 1.97 8.32 -15.34
N MET A 186 1.36 9.47 -15.64
CA MET A 186 1.81 10.77 -15.13
C MET A 186 1.79 10.78 -13.60
N ALA A 187 0.72 10.28 -12.97
CA ALA A 187 0.61 10.24 -11.52
C ALA A 187 1.69 9.34 -10.90
N LEU A 188 1.88 8.12 -11.43
CA LEU A 188 2.92 7.19 -10.94
C LEU A 188 4.33 7.78 -11.10
N ASN A 189 4.64 8.34 -12.27
CA ASN A 189 5.95 8.96 -12.53
C ASN A 189 6.21 10.17 -11.63
N TYR A 190 5.20 10.98 -11.36
CA TYR A 190 5.33 12.11 -10.43
C TYR A 190 5.62 11.60 -9.00
N VAL A 191 4.84 10.64 -8.51
CA VAL A 191 5.06 10.08 -7.17
C VAL A 191 6.46 9.50 -7.05
N ALA A 192 6.86 8.59 -7.95
CA ALA A 192 8.15 7.92 -7.92
C ALA A 192 9.35 8.87 -7.91
N THR A 193 9.22 10.03 -8.57
CA THR A 193 10.33 10.95 -8.79
C THR A 193 10.28 12.21 -7.94
N ARG A 194 9.17 12.52 -7.22
CA ARG A 194 9.00 13.80 -6.55
C ARG A 194 8.52 13.74 -5.10
N CYS A 195 7.62 12.83 -4.76
CA CYS A 195 6.96 12.92 -3.45
C CYS A 195 6.72 11.59 -2.73
N GLY A 196 7.03 10.41 -3.33
CA GLY A 196 6.68 9.16 -2.69
C GLY A 196 7.36 7.94 -3.27
N LYS A 197 6.82 6.80 -2.92
CA LYS A 197 7.20 5.50 -3.49
C LYS A 197 6.00 4.86 -4.18
N VAL A 198 6.17 4.40 -5.39
CA VAL A 198 5.20 3.59 -6.12
C VAL A 198 5.48 2.13 -5.79
N VAL A 199 4.44 1.41 -5.37
CA VAL A 199 4.46 -0.02 -5.07
C VAL A 199 3.29 -0.71 -5.73
N THR A 200 3.32 -2.03 -5.85
CA THR A 200 2.20 -2.83 -6.35
C THR A 200 1.32 -3.33 -5.21
N CYS A 201 0.07 -3.68 -5.50
CA CYS A 201 -0.78 -4.40 -4.54
C CYS A 201 -0.11 -5.69 -4.06
N ARG A 202 0.60 -6.39 -4.95
CA ARG A 202 1.33 -7.61 -4.62
C ARG A 202 2.39 -7.39 -3.53
N GLU A 203 3.18 -6.31 -3.61
CA GLU A 203 4.18 -5.99 -2.58
C GLU A 203 3.51 -5.81 -1.21
N VAL A 204 2.33 -5.20 -1.15
CA VAL A 204 1.56 -5.07 0.10
C VAL A 204 1.00 -6.41 0.58
N LEU A 205 0.56 -7.28 -0.32
CA LEU A 205 0.10 -8.63 0.03
C LEU A 205 1.21 -9.51 0.59
N GLU A 206 2.44 -9.27 0.16
CA GLU A 206 3.65 -9.98 0.61
C GLU A 206 4.25 -9.37 1.89
N LEU A 207 3.75 -8.22 2.40
CA LEU A 207 4.21 -7.65 3.69
C LEU A 207 4.03 -8.64 4.83
N GLY A 208 5.06 -8.79 5.65
CA GLY A 208 5.04 -9.72 6.78
C GLY A 208 4.90 -11.20 6.38
N SER A 209 4.80 -11.49 5.10
CA SER A 209 5.19 -12.77 4.58
C SER A 209 6.71 -12.76 4.64
N VAL A 210 7.28 -13.37 5.64
CA VAL A 210 8.65 -13.83 5.52
C VAL A 210 8.64 -14.57 4.20
N ASN A 211 9.47 -14.14 3.26
CA ASN A 211 9.68 -14.88 2.02
C ASN A 211 10.32 -16.21 2.48
N ARG A 212 9.46 -17.16 2.88
CA ARG A 212 9.86 -18.52 3.26
C ARG A 212 10.17 -19.32 1.99
N ALA A 213 11.03 -18.81 1.15
CA ALA A 213 12.00 -19.69 0.58
C ALA A 213 12.93 -20.00 1.77
N LEU A 214 12.61 -21.06 2.52
CA LEU A 214 13.56 -21.64 3.44
C LEU A 214 14.90 -21.67 2.68
N PRO A 215 16.00 -21.18 3.27
CA PRO A 215 17.27 -21.25 2.59
C PRO A 215 17.46 -22.69 2.11
N SER A 216 17.85 -22.86 0.87
CA SER A 216 18.14 -24.21 0.36
C SER A 216 19.22 -24.84 1.23
N ARG A 217 19.25 -26.16 1.33
CA ARG A 217 20.32 -26.88 2.04
C ARG A 217 21.70 -26.34 1.64
N GLU A 218 21.91 -26.13 0.34
CA GLU A 218 23.15 -25.55 -0.21
C GLU A 218 23.43 -24.13 0.30
N GLY A 219 22.38 -23.30 0.48
CA GLY A 219 22.52 -21.95 1.04
C GLY A 219 22.85 -21.95 2.53
N LEU A 220 22.29 -22.90 3.31
CA LEU A 220 22.61 -23.11 4.72
C LEU A 220 24.06 -23.59 4.88
N GLU A 221 24.45 -24.60 4.10
CA GLU A 221 25.82 -25.13 4.08
C GLU A 221 26.83 -24.04 3.69
N ALA A 222 26.55 -23.25 2.64
CA ALA A 222 27.43 -22.16 2.23
C ALA A 222 27.60 -21.10 3.31
N ARG A 223 26.52 -20.79 4.05
CA ARG A 223 26.58 -19.83 5.17
C ARG A 223 27.36 -20.37 6.34
N LEU A 224 27.20 -21.66 6.72
CA LEU A 224 27.97 -22.32 7.73
C LEU A 224 29.48 -22.32 7.36
N LEU A 225 29.81 -22.78 6.15
CA LEU A 225 31.18 -22.81 5.66
C LEU A 225 31.83 -21.42 5.65
N SER A 226 31.06 -20.35 5.43
CA SER A 226 31.59 -18.97 5.48
C SER A 226 32.01 -18.49 6.88
N MET A 227 31.60 -19.20 7.93
CA MET A 227 31.91 -18.86 9.33
C MET A 227 32.97 -19.78 9.95
N LEU A 228 33.33 -20.86 9.24
CA LEU A 228 34.40 -21.77 9.64
C LEU A 228 35.73 -21.23 9.11
N ASP A 229 36.77 -21.32 9.92
CA ASP A 229 38.16 -21.09 9.49
C ASP A 229 38.61 -22.20 8.53
N GLU A 230 39.84 -22.15 8.04
CA GLU A 230 40.42 -23.20 7.18
C GLU A 230 40.27 -24.58 7.83
N MET A 231 39.50 -25.47 7.17
CA MET A 231 39.23 -26.81 7.64
C MET A 231 40.26 -27.78 7.07
N ASP A 232 40.81 -28.66 7.93
CA ASP A 232 41.69 -29.73 7.50
C ASP A 232 40.94 -30.93 6.88
N GLU A 233 39.63 -31.07 7.18
CA GLU A 233 38.76 -32.15 6.70
C GLU A 233 37.49 -31.62 6.03
N PRO A 234 36.83 -32.38 5.11
CA PRO A 234 35.57 -32.00 4.50
C PRO A 234 34.46 -31.87 5.55
N PHE A 235 33.58 -30.86 5.40
CA PHE A 235 32.45 -30.66 6.26
C PHE A 235 31.46 -31.84 6.16
N ASP A 236 31.13 -32.46 7.30
CA ASP A 236 30.10 -33.48 7.44
C ASP A 236 28.85 -32.84 8.10
N PRO A 237 27.71 -32.78 7.42
CA PRO A 237 26.49 -32.16 7.95
C PRO A 237 25.86 -32.93 9.12
N ASP A 238 26.28 -34.15 9.40
CA ASP A 238 25.79 -34.97 10.48
C ASP A 238 26.61 -34.85 11.76
N GLU A 239 27.70 -34.07 11.73
CA GLU A 239 28.57 -33.82 12.90
C GLU A 239 28.15 -32.53 13.63
N ASN A 240 28.59 -32.42 14.90
CA ASN A 240 28.26 -31.27 15.72
C ASN A 240 29.07 -30.04 15.28
N LEU A 241 28.39 -28.92 15.06
CA LEU A 241 29.00 -27.65 14.63
C LEU A 241 30.05 -27.10 15.58
N LEU A 242 29.97 -27.44 16.87
CA LEU A 242 31.01 -27.09 17.87
C LEU A 242 32.32 -27.78 17.59
N ASP A 243 32.32 -28.98 16.99
CA ASP A 243 33.55 -29.75 16.67
C ASP A 243 34.29 -29.11 15.50
N TYR A 244 33.64 -28.31 14.70
CA TYR A 244 34.23 -27.49 13.62
C TYR A 244 34.68 -26.10 14.08
N GLY A 245 34.67 -25.82 15.40
CA GLY A 245 35.23 -24.61 15.99
C GLY A 245 34.26 -23.42 16.03
N LEU A 246 32.95 -23.60 15.72
CA LEU A 246 31.95 -22.57 15.94
C LEU A 246 31.73 -22.39 17.44
N ASP A 247 31.78 -21.15 17.91
CA ASP A 247 31.47 -20.83 19.28
C ASP A 247 29.93 -20.64 19.49
N SER A 248 29.52 -20.65 20.76
CA SER A 248 28.11 -20.51 21.10
C SER A 248 27.49 -19.17 20.62
N ILE A 249 28.28 -18.11 20.49
CA ILE A 249 27.83 -16.79 20.02
C ILE A 249 27.58 -16.85 18.51
N GLN A 250 28.46 -17.49 17.78
CA GLN A 250 28.32 -17.70 16.32
C GLN A 250 27.12 -18.57 16.02
N ILE A 251 26.87 -19.65 16.76
CA ILE A 251 25.68 -20.49 16.62
C ILE A 251 24.42 -19.71 16.95
N MET A 252 24.39 -18.91 18.01
CA MET A 252 23.23 -18.07 18.35
C MET A 252 22.95 -17.01 17.29
N THR A 253 24.00 -16.48 16.66
CA THR A 253 23.86 -15.53 15.53
C THR A 253 23.22 -16.21 14.32
N LEU A 254 23.69 -17.40 13.94
CA LEU A 254 23.09 -18.21 12.86
C LEU A 254 21.61 -18.55 13.14
N LEU A 255 21.31 -19.00 14.36
CA LEU A 255 19.96 -19.31 14.76
C LEU A 255 19.03 -18.08 14.68
N SER A 256 19.55 -16.89 15.03
CA SER A 256 18.80 -15.64 14.89
C SER A 256 18.55 -15.30 13.42
N GLU A 257 19.59 -15.36 12.58
CA GLU A 257 19.48 -15.12 11.13
C GLU A 257 18.47 -16.10 10.47
N TRP A 258 18.52 -17.37 10.84
CA TRP A 258 17.64 -18.40 10.27
C TRP A 258 16.20 -18.32 10.79
N ARG A 259 15.99 -17.88 12.05
CA ARG A 259 14.66 -17.58 12.59
C ARG A 259 14.04 -16.39 11.86
N GLU A 260 14.80 -15.35 11.54
CA GLU A 260 14.36 -14.24 10.71
C GLU A 260 13.96 -14.70 9.30
N GLN A 261 14.59 -15.76 8.79
CA GLN A 261 14.23 -16.41 7.52
C GLN A 261 13.09 -17.45 7.67
N GLY A 262 12.57 -17.65 8.89
CA GLY A 262 11.42 -18.50 9.18
C GLY A 262 11.72 -19.96 9.51
N LEU A 263 12.98 -20.29 9.80
CA LEU A 263 13.35 -21.59 10.37
C LEU A 263 13.17 -21.54 11.89
N GLU A 264 12.33 -22.42 12.42
CA GLU A 264 12.19 -22.60 13.87
C GLU A 264 13.20 -23.66 14.34
N LEU A 265 14.42 -23.22 14.61
CA LEU A 265 15.49 -24.06 15.14
C LEU A 265 15.82 -23.64 16.56
N SER A 266 16.19 -24.60 17.38
CA SER A 266 16.74 -24.42 18.72
C SER A 266 18.24 -24.76 18.74
N PHE A 267 18.91 -24.41 19.82
CA PHE A 267 20.36 -24.70 20.00
C PHE A 267 20.67 -26.20 20.01
N THR A 268 19.66 -27.03 20.19
CA THR A 268 19.80 -28.50 20.27
C THR A 268 19.42 -29.22 18.98
N ASP A 269 18.94 -28.50 17.98
CA ASP A 269 18.59 -29.04 16.68
C ASP A 269 19.78 -28.91 15.70
#